data_0c543beeceda85bf2c773b870a99ecd9
#
_entry.id   0c543beeceda85bf2c773b870a99ecd9
#
_cell.length_a   1.000
_cell.length_b   1.000
_cell.length_c   1.000
_cell.angle_alpha   90.00
_cell.angle_beta   90.00
_cell.angle_gamma   90.00
#
_symmetry.space_group_name_H-M   'P 1'
#
loop_
_entity.id
_entity.type
_entity.pdbx_description
1 polymer ?
#
loop_
_entity_poly.entity_id
_entity_poly.type
_entity_poly.pdbx_seq_one_letter_code
_entity_poly.pdbx_strand_id
1 'polypeptide(L)'
;MIIAFLGIFVYGLLAALPGSVLPTLERNQFLPSDSAVGTFLLINAVGAVLAYAVSGPIIDRIGTKVALLIGSVCVIGSMIGFAFIVTKVQATSALILIFGCSLVLGFGANAIVASGHALVAEIAATWRNSVLNLLDICFGIGLASLPLVVQTLQRQGGLELIFWLLGALTVVLLFLIVTARFPAPAQSHSSGVGEAVSLFANPSFLLLALALFMYVGAEVSVGKWVVTFMERDASILASQGVTAADLKAMSRMSPDALNRFFEADPVGIGIAGYALRTLSLFAMALLVGRLVSSLLLGVLRVNSFLLITAGSLLTTVSLLIALTASASGTVRLGLIAAGFGMGPIFPTSVGLASVMNPRIAGTAMSWVMGVGFAGLLVIPPAVGYVSSAVGGSVRTGLMAVIVASVAMLLLHALLLLRERGKAAA
;
A
#
# COMPACT_ATOMS: atom_id res chain seq x y z
N MET A 1 19.85 -9.23 10.14
CA MET A 1 19.35 -9.42 8.76
C MET A 1 18.02 -10.18 8.73
N ILE A 2 17.89 -11.42 9.18
CA ILE A 2 16.63 -12.22 9.14
C ILE A 2 15.44 -11.44 9.72
N ILE A 3 15.61 -10.76 10.84
CA ILE A 3 14.56 -9.96 11.49
C ILE A 3 14.06 -8.82 10.57
N ALA A 4 14.95 -8.13 9.88
CA ALA A 4 14.56 -7.07 8.95
C ALA A 4 13.77 -7.64 7.77
N PHE A 5 14.24 -8.75 7.17
CA PHE A 5 13.55 -9.42 6.06
C PHE A 5 12.17 -9.94 6.47
N LEU A 6 12.08 -10.63 7.62
CA LEU A 6 10.80 -11.10 8.14
C LEU A 6 9.86 -9.94 8.48
N GLY A 7 10.38 -8.88 9.10
CA GLY A 7 9.61 -7.69 9.43
C GLY A 7 9.01 -7.01 8.19
N ILE A 8 9.80 -6.88 7.13
CA ILE A 8 9.34 -6.30 5.86
C ILE A 8 8.38 -7.24 5.11
N PHE A 9 8.58 -8.56 5.19
CA PHE A 9 7.62 -9.53 4.67
C PHE A 9 6.27 -9.43 5.41
N VAL A 10 6.29 -9.38 6.76
CA VAL A 10 5.09 -9.17 7.58
C VAL A 10 4.42 -7.85 7.22
N TYR A 11 5.19 -6.78 7.05
CA TYR A 11 4.64 -5.51 6.58
C TYR A 11 3.96 -5.65 5.21
N GLY A 12 4.54 -6.39 4.28
CA GLY A 12 3.92 -6.66 2.98
C GLY A 12 2.54 -7.33 3.11
N LEU A 13 2.42 -8.32 4.00
CA LEU A 13 1.15 -8.95 4.34
C LEU A 13 0.17 -7.91 4.93
N LEU A 14 0.60 -7.12 5.92
CA LEU A 14 -0.24 -6.10 6.56
C LEU A 14 -0.65 -4.99 5.59
N ALA A 15 0.18 -4.64 4.62
CA ALA A 15 -0.15 -3.67 3.58
C ALA A 15 -1.25 -4.17 2.64
N ALA A 16 -1.28 -5.48 2.33
CA ALA A 16 -2.34 -6.09 1.52
C ALA A 16 -3.62 -6.35 2.32
N LEU A 17 -3.56 -6.38 3.66
CA LEU A 17 -4.69 -6.77 4.53
C LEU A 17 -5.95 -5.95 4.25
N PRO A 18 -5.95 -4.61 4.28
CA PRO A 18 -7.18 -3.87 4.03
C PRO A 18 -7.82 -4.22 2.68
N GLY A 19 -7.05 -4.18 1.58
CA GLY A 19 -7.59 -4.52 0.25
C GLY A 19 -8.18 -5.92 0.14
N SER A 20 -7.72 -6.85 0.97
CA SER A 20 -8.19 -8.24 0.98
C SER A 20 -9.41 -8.47 1.86
N VAL A 21 -9.59 -7.70 2.94
CA VAL A 21 -10.65 -7.95 3.95
C VAL A 21 -11.75 -6.89 3.99
N LEU A 22 -11.51 -5.70 3.42
CA LEU A 22 -12.49 -4.60 3.41
C LEU A 22 -13.85 -5.03 2.86
N PRO A 23 -13.96 -5.75 1.72
CA PRO A 23 -15.26 -6.19 1.21
C PRO A 23 -16.04 -7.04 2.21
N THR A 24 -15.35 -7.91 2.96
CA THR A 24 -15.98 -8.75 3.98
C THR A 24 -16.40 -7.93 5.20
N LEU A 25 -15.60 -6.95 5.64
CA LEU A 25 -15.97 -6.03 6.72
C LEU A 25 -17.19 -5.17 6.36
N GLU A 26 -17.30 -4.76 5.09
CA GLU A 26 -18.48 -4.02 4.59
C GLU A 26 -19.73 -4.90 4.54
N ARG A 27 -19.62 -6.11 3.98
CA ARG A 27 -20.74 -7.08 3.94
C ARG A 27 -21.27 -7.41 5.34
N ASN A 28 -20.35 -7.54 6.31
CA ASN A 28 -20.70 -7.78 7.72
C ASN A 28 -21.15 -6.51 8.45
N GLN A 29 -21.33 -5.38 7.76
CA GLN A 29 -21.76 -4.09 8.33
C GLN A 29 -20.83 -3.52 9.40
N PHE A 30 -19.62 -4.03 9.53
CA PHE A 30 -18.59 -3.43 10.39
C PHE A 30 -18.12 -2.07 9.86
N LEU A 31 -18.15 -1.89 8.53
CA LEU A 31 -17.92 -0.63 7.82
C LEU A 31 -19.16 -0.40 6.92
N PRO A 32 -20.18 0.31 7.40
CA PRO A 32 -21.51 0.32 6.76
C PRO A 32 -21.61 1.15 5.48
N SER A 33 -20.53 1.81 5.05
CA SER A 33 -20.50 2.64 3.85
C SER A 33 -19.09 2.83 3.31
N ASP A 34 -18.97 3.18 2.03
CA ASP A 34 -17.68 3.48 1.42
C ASP A 34 -16.98 4.68 2.11
N SER A 35 -17.74 5.63 2.66
CA SER A 35 -17.17 6.71 3.47
C SER A 35 -16.59 6.21 4.80
N ALA A 36 -17.20 5.19 5.42
CA ALA A 36 -16.64 4.55 6.61
C ALA A 36 -15.32 3.81 6.25
N VAL A 37 -15.26 3.15 5.09
CA VAL A 37 -14.02 2.58 4.56
C VAL A 37 -12.98 3.66 4.29
N GLY A 38 -13.37 4.77 3.66
CA GLY A 38 -12.49 5.92 3.45
C GLY A 38 -11.93 6.46 4.77
N THR A 39 -12.79 6.58 5.81
CA THR A 39 -12.36 7.02 7.15
C THR A 39 -11.43 6.01 7.81
N PHE A 40 -11.69 4.70 7.69
CA PHE A 40 -10.81 3.64 8.15
C PHE A 40 -9.40 3.77 7.53
N LEU A 41 -9.32 4.00 6.22
CA LEU A 41 -8.06 4.18 5.49
C LEU A 41 -7.35 5.48 5.90
N LEU A 42 -8.10 6.57 6.12
CA LEU A 42 -7.56 7.83 6.61
C LEU A 42 -6.92 7.65 8.00
N ILE A 43 -7.63 7.02 8.93
CA ILE A 43 -7.14 6.78 10.29
C ILE A 43 -5.92 5.86 10.28
N ASN A 44 -5.90 4.83 9.42
CA ASN A 44 -4.72 3.99 9.21
C ASN A 44 -3.51 4.81 8.72
N ALA A 45 -3.73 5.70 7.76
CA ALA A 45 -2.69 6.58 7.23
C ALA A 45 -2.19 7.59 8.27
N VAL A 46 -3.06 8.11 9.14
CA VAL A 46 -2.65 8.94 10.29
C VAL A 46 -1.72 8.15 11.21
N GLY A 47 -2.08 6.90 11.53
CA GLY A 47 -1.20 6.00 12.30
C GLY A 47 0.17 5.82 11.64
N ALA A 48 0.21 5.63 10.32
CA ALA A 48 1.44 5.49 9.55
C ALA A 48 2.32 6.75 9.63
N VAL A 49 1.75 7.94 9.46
CA VAL A 49 2.49 9.21 9.56
C VAL A 49 3.04 9.41 10.97
N LEU A 50 2.24 9.13 12.01
CA LEU A 50 2.68 9.19 13.40
C LEU A 50 3.83 8.21 13.67
N ALA A 51 3.82 7.01 13.05
CA ALA A 51 4.92 6.06 13.18
C ALA A 51 6.24 6.64 12.66
N TYR A 52 6.25 7.27 11.49
CA TYR A 52 7.47 7.89 10.97
C TYR A 52 7.97 9.05 11.84
N ALA A 53 7.04 9.87 12.34
CA ALA A 53 7.40 10.98 13.23
C ALA A 53 8.00 10.52 14.56
N VAL A 54 7.52 9.40 15.11
CA VAL A 54 7.92 8.87 16.43
C VAL A 54 9.09 7.91 16.33
N SER A 55 9.13 7.05 15.30
CA SER A 55 10.15 6.01 15.16
C SER A 55 11.55 6.59 14.93
N GLY A 56 11.68 7.68 14.15
CA GLY A 56 12.98 8.32 13.92
C GLY A 56 13.70 8.67 15.20
N PRO A 57 13.14 9.53 16.08
CA PRO A 57 13.74 9.87 17.36
C PRO A 57 14.00 8.66 18.28
N ILE A 58 13.15 7.62 18.24
CA ILE A 58 13.36 6.39 19.02
C ILE A 58 14.57 5.63 18.48
N ILE A 59 14.67 5.45 17.17
CA ILE A 59 15.79 4.76 16.51
C ILE A 59 17.11 5.46 16.84
N ASP A 60 17.14 6.78 16.71
CA ASP A 60 18.36 7.58 16.91
C ASP A 60 18.84 7.62 18.38
N ARG A 61 17.91 7.65 19.34
CA ARG A 61 18.25 7.81 20.75
C ARG A 61 18.31 6.51 21.53
N ILE A 62 17.45 5.58 21.23
CA ILE A 62 17.23 4.34 22.01
C ILE A 62 17.65 3.10 21.20
N GLY A 63 17.55 3.17 19.87
CA GLY A 63 17.96 2.11 18.94
C GLY A 63 16.80 1.45 18.22
N THR A 64 17.13 0.82 17.10
CA THR A 64 16.21 0.12 16.19
C THR A 64 15.44 -1.02 16.87
N LYS A 65 16.03 -1.68 17.88
CA LYS A 65 15.38 -2.77 18.63
C LYS A 65 14.09 -2.31 19.30
N VAL A 66 14.11 -1.18 20.01
CA VAL A 66 12.96 -0.67 20.77
C VAL A 66 11.83 -0.24 19.82
N ALA A 67 12.16 0.41 18.71
CA ALA A 67 11.15 0.80 17.71
C ALA A 67 10.48 -0.42 17.06
N LEU A 68 11.24 -1.49 16.74
CA LEU A 68 10.71 -2.77 16.26
C LEU A 68 9.80 -3.46 17.29
N LEU A 69 10.19 -3.44 18.58
CA LEU A 69 9.37 -4.00 19.67
C LEU A 69 8.03 -3.28 19.77
N ILE A 70 8.04 -1.95 19.82
CA ILE A 70 6.82 -1.13 19.89
C ILE A 70 5.93 -1.41 18.67
N GLY A 71 6.50 -1.40 17.46
CA GLY A 71 5.77 -1.70 16.23
C GLY A 71 5.12 -3.08 16.27
N SER A 72 5.86 -4.11 16.67
CA SER A 72 5.36 -5.49 16.74
C SER A 72 4.25 -5.65 17.79
N VAL A 73 4.38 -5.04 18.96
CA VAL A 73 3.35 -5.07 20.02
C VAL A 73 2.08 -4.37 19.54
N CYS A 74 2.19 -3.21 18.87
CA CYS A 74 1.05 -2.51 18.29
C CYS A 74 0.33 -3.37 17.23
N VAL A 75 1.07 -4.04 16.33
CA VAL A 75 0.47 -4.94 15.34
C VAL A 75 -0.26 -6.10 16.01
N ILE A 76 0.39 -6.78 16.96
CA ILE A 76 -0.23 -7.90 17.70
C ILE A 76 -1.52 -7.43 18.39
N GLY A 77 -1.47 -6.31 19.12
CA GLY A 77 -2.63 -5.74 19.80
C GLY A 77 -3.76 -5.41 18.82
N SER A 78 -3.44 -4.85 17.66
CA SER A 78 -4.41 -4.57 16.61
C SER A 78 -5.02 -5.86 16.02
N MET A 79 -4.22 -6.89 15.75
CA MET A 79 -4.71 -8.18 15.23
C MET A 79 -5.65 -8.88 16.23
N ILE A 80 -5.28 -8.90 17.51
CA ILE A 80 -6.16 -9.41 18.59
C ILE A 80 -7.45 -8.58 18.66
N GLY A 81 -7.33 -7.26 18.58
CA GLY A 81 -8.49 -6.35 18.59
C GLY A 81 -9.43 -6.63 17.43
N PHE A 82 -8.94 -6.72 16.20
CA PHE A 82 -9.77 -7.07 15.04
C PHE A 82 -10.41 -8.45 15.18
N ALA A 83 -9.66 -9.49 15.60
CA ALA A 83 -10.21 -10.83 15.81
C ALA A 83 -11.33 -10.83 16.86
N PHE A 84 -11.15 -10.11 17.97
CA PHE A 84 -12.15 -9.97 19.01
C PHE A 84 -13.41 -9.22 18.49
N ILE A 85 -13.22 -8.13 17.76
CA ILE A 85 -14.33 -7.31 17.25
C ILE A 85 -15.20 -8.15 16.30
N VAL A 86 -14.60 -8.83 15.32
CA VAL A 86 -15.38 -9.59 14.32
C VAL A 86 -16.09 -10.81 14.90
N THR A 87 -15.70 -11.29 16.10
CA THR A 87 -16.29 -12.49 16.73
C THR A 87 -17.22 -12.18 17.88
N LYS A 88 -17.03 -11.06 18.60
CA LYS A 88 -17.69 -10.81 19.88
C LYS A 88 -18.45 -9.49 19.94
N VAL A 89 -18.20 -8.56 19.02
CA VAL A 89 -18.83 -7.23 19.04
C VAL A 89 -19.91 -7.15 17.97
N GLN A 90 -21.06 -6.59 18.32
CA GLN A 90 -22.10 -6.30 17.33
C GLN A 90 -21.61 -5.23 16.35
N ALA A 91 -21.86 -5.41 15.07
CA ALA A 91 -21.39 -4.51 14.01
C ALA A 91 -21.77 -3.04 14.25
N THR A 92 -22.97 -2.79 14.77
CA THR A 92 -23.46 -1.45 15.10
C THR A 92 -22.63 -0.70 16.15
N SER A 93 -21.96 -1.42 17.03
CA SER A 93 -21.10 -0.85 18.10
C SER A 93 -19.60 -0.95 17.80
N ALA A 94 -19.23 -1.63 16.72
CA ALA A 94 -17.85 -1.97 16.42
C ALA A 94 -17.04 -0.83 15.75
N LEU A 95 -17.70 0.15 15.13
CA LEU A 95 -17.08 1.12 14.23
C LEU A 95 -15.91 1.89 14.89
N ILE A 96 -16.12 2.42 16.09
CA ILE A 96 -15.07 3.18 16.81
C ILE A 96 -13.89 2.27 17.18
N LEU A 97 -14.17 1.02 17.60
CA LEU A 97 -13.12 0.06 17.93
C LEU A 97 -12.29 -0.32 16.70
N ILE A 98 -12.96 -0.51 15.56
CA ILE A 98 -12.28 -0.80 14.26
C ILE A 98 -11.39 0.37 13.87
N PHE A 99 -11.84 1.61 14.02
CA PHE A 99 -11.01 2.79 13.76
C PHE A 99 -9.82 2.87 14.71
N GLY A 100 -10.01 2.56 16.00
CA GLY A 100 -8.90 2.47 16.95
C GLY A 100 -7.88 1.40 16.59
N CYS A 101 -8.33 0.20 16.24
CA CYS A 101 -7.45 -0.87 15.78
C CYS A 101 -6.73 -0.49 14.47
N SER A 102 -7.41 0.21 13.56
CA SER A 102 -6.80 0.69 12.30
C SER A 102 -5.69 1.72 12.55
N LEU A 103 -5.87 2.65 13.49
CA LEU A 103 -4.84 3.61 13.89
C LEU A 103 -3.60 2.89 14.42
N VAL A 104 -3.82 1.97 15.36
CA VAL A 104 -2.74 1.20 15.98
C VAL A 104 -2.03 0.30 14.98
N LEU A 105 -2.78 -0.30 14.03
CA LEU A 105 -2.20 -1.09 12.93
C LEU A 105 -1.33 -0.22 12.03
N GLY A 106 -1.85 0.95 11.60
CA GLY A 106 -1.11 1.89 10.77
C GLY A 106 0.20 2.33 11.43
N PHE A 107 0.14 2.64 12.72
CA PHE A 107 1.34 2.97 13.50
C PHE A 107 2.31 1.79 13.58
N GLY A 108 1.84 0.63 14.04
CA GLY A 108 2.69 -0.54 14.30
C GLY A 108 3.38 -1.05 13.04
N ALA A 109 2.63 -1.21 11.94
CA ALA A 109 3.15 -1.69 10.67
C ALA A 109 4.24 -0.75 10.11
N ASN A 110 4.02 0.56 10.14
CA ASN A 110 4.99 1.52 9.61
C ASN A 110 6.19 1.75 10.54
N ALA A 111 6.05 1.54 11.85
CA ALA A 111 7.18 1.48 12.77
C ALA A 111 8.10 0.28 12.48
N ILE A 112 7.54 -0.88 12.12
CA ILE A 112 8.32 -2.06 11.67
C ILE A 112 9.10 -1.73 10.39
N VAL A 113 8.46 -1.07 9.41
CA VAL A 113 9.12 -0.66 8.17
C VAL A 113 10.27 0.28 8.41
N ALA A 114 10.01 1.38 9.12
CA ALA A 114 11.03 2.39 9.41
C ALA A 114 12.25 1.77 10.10
N SER A 115 11.99 0.93 11.11
CA SER A 115 13.05 0.27 11.88
C SER A 115 13.76 -0.84 11.09
N GLY A 116 13.05 -1.59 10.24
CA GLY A 116 13.63 -2.61 9.38
C GLY A 116 14.62 -2.04 8.37
N HIS A 117 14.25 -0.93 7.73
CA HIS A 117 15.14 -0.20 6.81
C HIS A 117 16.35 0.41 7.54
N ALA A 118 16.14 0.99 8.73
CA ALA A 118 17.23 1.51 9.55
C ALA A 118 18.20 0.41 9.98
N LEU A 119 17.69 -0.74 10.43
CA LEU A 119 18.51 -1.88 10.84
C LEU A 119 19.40 -2.40 9.70
N VAL A 120 18.86 -2.46 8.47
CA VAL A 120 19.64 -2.85 7.29
C VAL A 120 20.69 -1.80 6.96
N ALA A 121 20.33 -0.53 7.05
CA ALA A 121 21.27 0.57 6.82
C ALA A 121 22.46 0.55 7.79
N GLU A 122 22.23 0.13 9.05
CA GLU A 122 23.26 -0.01 10.07
C GLU A 122 24.18 -1.23 9.83
N ILE A 123 23.57 -2.40 9.47
CA ILE A 123 24.32 -3.67 9.37
C ILE A 123 25.04 -3.81 8.02
N ALA A 124 24.45 -3.30 6.93
CA ALA A 124 24.90 -3.53 5.56
C ALA A 124 25.48 -2.27 4.92
N ALA A 125 26.30 -1.50 5.64
CA ALA A 125 26.83 -0.21 5.18
C ALA A 125 27.48 -0.27 3.79
N THR A 126 28.26 -1.33 3.50
CA THR A 126 28.96 -1.53 2.21
C THR A 126 28.06 -2.04 1.09
N TRP A 127 26.96 -2.76 1.40
CA TRP A 127 26.03 -3.39 0.44
C TRP A 127 24.60 -2.87 0.60
N ARG A 128 24.47 -1.71 1.23
CA ARG A 128 23.20 -1.12 1.65
C ARG A 128 22.14 -1.15 0.54
N ASN A 129 22.47 -0.65 -0.65
CA ASN A 129 21.50 -0.54 -1.74
C ASN A 129 21.01 -1.91 -2.24
N SER A 130 21.91 -2.90 -2.33
CA SER A 130 21.54 -4.26 -2.75
C SER A 130 20.63 -4.94 -1.74
N VAL A 131 20.90 -4.76 -0.44
CA VAL A 131 20.09 -5.37 0.63
C VAL A 131 18.74 -4.66 0.78
N LEU A 132 18.66 -3.35 0.58
CA LEU A 132 17.40 -2.62 0.55
C LEU A 132 16.50 -3.07 -0.61
N ASN A 133 17.08 -3.29 -1.81
CA ASN A 133 16.33 -3.87 -2.93
C ASN A 133 15.80 -5.28 -2.62
N LEU A 134 16.58 -6.10 -1.91
CA LEU A 134 16.14 -7.43 -1.49
C LEU A 134 15.02 -7.36 -0.44
N LEU A 135 15.05 -6.36 0.46
CA LEU A 135 13.93 -6.06 1.36
C LEU A 135 12.64 -5.74 0.60
N ASP A 136 12.73 -4.92 -0.46
CA ASP A 136 11.58 -4.56 -1.28
C ASP A 136 10.99 -5.78 -2.01
N ILE A 137 11.81 -6.78 -2.34
CA ILE A 137 11.34 -8.09 -2.86
C ILE A 137 10.53 -8.81 -1.78
N CYS A 138 11.01 -8.88 -0.54
CA CYS A 138 10.26 -9.50 0.56
C CYS A 138 8.93 -8.78 0.84
N PHE A 139 8.90 -7.45 0.77
CA PHE A 139 7.66 -6.68 0.81
C PHE A 139 6.70 -7.10 -0.30
N GLY A 140 7.18 -7.14 -1.56
CA GLY A 140 6.36 -7.52 -2.70
C GLY A 140 5.81 -8.93 -2.62
N ILE A 141 6.59 -9.90 -2.12
CA ILE A 141 6.14 -11.28 -1.89
C ILE A 141 5.02 -11.29 -0.84
N GLY A 142 5.19 -10.59 0.29
CA GLY A 142 4.16 -10.47 1.31
C GLY A 142 2.86 -9.85 0.76
N LEU A 143 2.99 -8.74 0.03
CA LEU A 143 1.87 -8.02 -0.60
C LEU A 143 1.08 -8.92 -1.57
N ALA A 144 1.77 -9.69 -2.40
CA ALA A 144 1.15 -10.58 -3.38
C ALA A 144 0.57 -11.87 -2.75
N SER A 145 1.13 -12.34 -1.63
CA SER A 145 0.74 -13.60 -1.01
C SER A 145 -0.56 -13.49 -0.21
N LEU A 146 -0.78 -12.39 0.51
CA LEU A 146 -1.92 -12.31 1.44
C LEU A 146 -3.27 -12.47 0.76
N PRO A 147 -3.59 -11.88 -0.41
CA PRO A 147 -4.89 -12.08 -1.04
C PRO A 147 -5.17 -13.55 -1.37
N LEU A 148 -4.14 -14.35 -1.72
CA LEU A 148 -4.27 -15.79 -1.98
C LEU A 148 -4.50 -16.56 -0.68
N VAL A 149 -3.82 -16.19 0.40
CA VAL A 149 -4.03 -16.75 1.74
C VAL A 149 -5.44 -16.45 2.22
N VAL A 150 -5.91 -15.21 2.07
CA VAL A 150 -7.28 -14.79 2.42
C VAL A 150 -8.31 -15.60 1.64
N GLN A 151 -8.15 -15.80 0.33
CA GLN A 151 -9.03 -16.61 -0.48
C GLN A 151 -9.19 -18.04 0.06
N THR A 152 -8.12 -18.60 0.63
CA THR A 152 -8.13 -19.98 1.16
C THR A 152 -8.70 -20.03 2.58
N LEU A 153 -8.30 -19.11 3.44
CA LEU A 153 -8.67 -19.11 4.86
C LEU A 153 -10.12 -18.69 5.12
N GLN A 154 -10.66 -17.77 4.33
CA GLN A 154 -12.07 -17.36 4.45
C GLN A 154 -13.05 -18.54 4.30
N ARG A 155 -12.67 -19.55 3.53
CA ARG A 155 -13.46 -20.78 3.36
C ARG A 155 -13.40 -21.73 4.57
N GLN A 156 -12.38 -21.64 5.40
CA GLN A 156 -12.09 -22.59 6.49
C GLN A 156 -12.48 -22.08 7.86
N GLY A 157 -12.28 -20.82 8.14
CA GLY A 157 -12.42 -20.28 9.50
C GLY A 157 -12.84 -18.80 9.55
N GLY A 158 -13.32 -18.26 8.43
CA GLY A 158 -13.78 -16.88 8.39
C GLY A 158 -12.66 -15.83 8.52
N LEU A 159 -13.10 -14.59 8.74
CA LEU A 159 -12.22 -13.42 8.77
C LEU A 159 -11.25 -13.42 9.97
N GLU A 160 -11.68 -13.98 11.09
CA GLU A 160 -10.89 -14.01 12.34
C GLU A 160 -9.59 -14.81 12.20
N LEU A 161 -9.61 -15.91 11.43
CA LEU A 161 -8.44 -16.75 11.23
C LEU A 161 -7.29 -15.99 10.56
N ILE A 162 -7.62 -15.02 9.69
CA ILE A 162 -6.63 -14.17 9.02
C ILE A 162 -5.92 -13.28 10.05
N PHE A 163 -6.68 -12.67 10.97
CA PHE A 163 -6.10 -11.82 12.02
C PHE A 163 -5.25 -12.64 12.99
N TRP A 164 -5.70 -13.85 13.39
CA TRP A 164 -4.91 -14.74 14.23
C TRP A 164 -3.61 -15.18 13.56
N LEU A 165 -3.64 -15.50 12.26
CA LEU A 165 -2.44 -15.88 11.50
C LEU A 165 -1.42 -14.75 11.46
N LEU A 166 -1.86 -13.52 11.14
CA LEU A 166 -0.97 -12.35 11.07
C LEU A 166 -0.44 -11.98 12.46
N GLY A 167 -1.27 -12.08 13.50
CA GLY A 167 -0.87 -11.91 14.88
C GLY A 167 0.19 -12.93 15.29
N ALA A 168 -0.03 -14.21 15.02
CA ALA A 168 0.93 -15.28 15.33
C ALA A 168 2.27 -15.11 14.61
N LEU A 169 2.24 -14.74 13.33
CA LEU A 169 3.46 -14.44 12.58
C LEU A 169 4.22 -13.24 13.16
N THR A 170 3.49 -12.21 13.62
CA THR A 170 4.11 -11.07 14.29
C THR A 170 4.65 -11.43 15.68
N VAL A 171 4.04 -12.38 16.39
CA VAL A 171 4.60 -12.93 17.65
C VAL A 171 5.92 -13.66 17.40
N VAL A 172 6.04 -14.41 16.29
CA VAL A 172 7.32 -15.01 15.89
C VAL A 172 8.37 -13.93 15.63
N LEU A 173 8.00 -12.86 14.92
CA LEU A 173 8.89 -11.71 14.71
C LEU A 173 9.31 -11.08 16.05
N LEU A 174 8.36 -10.84 16.96
CA LEU A 174 8.61 -10.28 18.30
C LEU A 174 9.59 -11.15 19.10
N PHE A 175 9.39 -12.47 19.10
CA PHE A 175 10.29 -13.42 19.75
C PHE A 175 11.73 -13.31 19.22
N LEU A 176 11.91 -13.25 17.91
CA LEU A 176 13.22 -13.07 17.28
C LEU A 176 13.86 -11.72 17.66
N ILE A 177 13.07 -10.63 17.74
CA ILE A 177 13.58 -9.32 18.15
C ILE A 177 14.06 -9.34 19.61
N VAL A 178 13.29 -9.95 20.51
CA VAL A 178 13.63 -10.04 21.94
C VAL A 178 14.94 -10.80 22.15
N THR A 179 15.10 -11.93 21.48
CA THR A 179 16.25 -12.84 21.64
C THR A 179 17.51 -12.39 20.91
N ALA A 180 17.38 -11.55 19.88
CA ALA A 180 18.52 -11.10 19.10
C ALA A 180 19.30 -9.95 19.74
N ARG A 181 20.59 -9.91 19.42
CA ARG A 181 21.46 -8.75 19.70
C ARG A 181 21.40 -7.78 18.54
N PHE A 182 21.23 -6.51 18.86
CA PHE A 182 21.19 -5.41 17.89
C PHE A 182 22.45 -4.56 18.00
N PRO A 183 22.87 -3.87 16.92
CA PRO A 183 23.93 -2.87 17.00
C PRO A 183 23.56 -1.74 17.96
N ALA A 184 24.55 -1.08 18.50
CA ALA A 184 24.34 0.16 19.30
C ALA A 184 23.81 1.26 18.38
N PRO A 185 22.97 2.18 18.90
CA PRO A 185 22.46 3.29 18.11
C PRO A 185 23.60 4.07 17.44
N ALA A 186 23.53 4.27 16.13
CA ALA A 186 24.47 5.14 15.45
C ALA A 186 24.16 6.59 15.83
N GLN A 187 25.19 7.34 16.27
CA GLN A 187 25.04 8.79 16.48
C GLN A 187 24.85 9.45 15.11
N SER A 188 23.61 9.64 14.69
CA SER A 188 23.30 10.37 13.47
C SER A 188 23.42 11.87 13.71
N HIS A 189 24.20 12.55 12.86
CA HIS A 189 24.13 14.00 12.77
C HIS A 189 22.79 14.35 12.14
N SER A 190 21.85 14.83 12.95
CA SER A 190 20.56 15.33 12.45
C SER A 190 20.81 16.56 11.59
N SER A 191 20.56 16.45 10.29
CA SER A 191 20.47 17.63 9.43
C SER A 191 19.42 18.58 9.99
N GLY A 192 19.75 19.88 10.08
CA GLY A 192 18.82 20.86 10.66
C GLY A 192 17.53 20.98 9.83
N VAL A 193 16.41 21.25 10.50
CA VAL A 193 15.10 21.45 9.83
C VAL A 193 15.17 22.50 8.70
N GLY A 194 16.04 23.51 8.87
CA GLY A 194 16.28 24.55 7.86
C GLY A 194 16.87 23.99 6.54
N GLU A 195 17.81 23.04 6.61
CA GLU A 195 18.36 22.39 5.41
C GLU A 195 17.30 21.54 4.69
N ALA A 196 16.44 20.87 5.46
CA ALA A 196 15.36 20.07 4.92
C ALA A 196 14.33 20.94 4.17
N VAL A 197 13.94 22.07 4.71
CA VAL A 197 13.00 23.01 4.07
C VAL A 197 13.61 23.62 2.80
N SER A 198 14.93 23.87 2.76
CA SER A 198 15.59 24.41 1.57
C SER A 198 15.51 23.49 0.35
N LEU A 199 15.30 22.18 0.51
CA LEU A 199 15.09 21.24 -0.58
C LEU A 199 13.89 21.64 -1.45
N PHE A 200 12.81 22.12 -0.83
CA PHE A 200 11.58 22.52 -1.54
C PHE A 200 11.72 23.84 -2.32
N ALA A 201 12.79 24.59 -2.08
CA ALA A 201 13.14 25.75 -2.94
C ALA A 201 13.67 25.30 -4.32
N ASN A 202 14.11 24.04 -4.46
CA ASN A 202 14.49 23.46 -5.75
C ASN A 202 13.24 22.94 -6.48
N PRO A 203 12.81 23.57 -7.59
CA PRO A 203 11.60 23.16 -8.29
C PRO A 203 11.64 21.73 -8.83
N SER A 204 12.82 21.19 -9.17
CA SER A 204 12.94 19.79 -9.60
C SER A 204 12.67 18.82 -8.43
N PHE A 205 13.13 19.15 -7.23
CA PHE A 205 12.83 18.36 -6.03
C PHE A 205 11.34 18.44 -5.67
N LEU A 206 10.74 19.63 -5.75
CA LEU A 206 9.32 19.82 -5.48
C LEU A 206 8.44 19.03 -6.46
N LEU A 207 8.74 19.07 -7.77
CA LEU A 207 8.03 18.27 -8.78
C LEU A 207 8.13 16.79 -8.49
N LEU A 208 9.31 16.30 -8.12
CA LEU A 208 9.55 14.89 -7.77
C LEU A 208 8.77 14.48 -6.52
N ALA A 209 8.76 15.30 -5.48
CA ALA A 209 8.05 15.04 -4.23
C ALA A 209 6.52 15.02 -4.44
N LEU A 210 5.97 15.97 -5.20
CA LEU A 210 4.55 16.01 -5.54
C LEU A 210 4.14 14.84 -6.45
N ALA A 211 5.01 14.45 -7.40
CA ALA A 211 4.76 13.27 -8.23
C ALA A 211 4.71 12.00 -7.38
N LEU A 212 5.60 11.88 -6.38
CA LEU A 212 5.62 10.75 -5.46
C LEU A 212 4.40 10.73 -4.53
N PHE A 213 3.89 11.90 -4.10
CA PHE A 213 2.63 12.03 -3.38
C PHE A 213 1.45 11.45 -4.18
N MET A 214 1.34 11.82 -5.46
CA MET A 214 0.31 11.30 -6.35
C MET A 214 0.48 9.80 -6.59
N TYR A 215 1.72 9.35 -6.77
CA TYR A 215 2.05 7.94 -6.98
C TYR A 215 1.65 7.06 -5.81
N VAL A 216 2.12 7.37 -4.59
CA VAL A 216 1.86 6.54 -3.40
C VAL A 216 0.36 6.49 -3.10
N GLY A 217 -0.32 7.64 -3.22
CA GLY A 217 -1.77 7.69 -3.08
C GLY A 217 -2.49 6.82 -4.11
N ALA A 218 -2.09 6.85 -5.38
CA ALA A 218 -2.70 6.06 -6.46
C ALA A 218 -2.43 4.55 -6.29
N GLU A 219 -1.17 4.15 -6.07
CA GLU A 219 -0.77 2.75 -5.88
C GLU A 219 -1.55 2.10 -4.75
N VAL A 220 -1.55 2.75 -3.58
CA VAL A 220 -2.22 2.22 -2.40
C VAL A 220 -3.74 2.22 -2.56
N SER A 221 -4.31 3.22 -3.25
CA SER A 221 -5.76 3.23 -3.53
C SER A 221 -6.17 2.04 -4.39
N VAL A 222 -5.44 1.72 -5.45
CA VAL A 222 -5.70 0.51 -6.25
C VAL A 222 -5.63 -0.72 -5.34
N GLY A 223 -4.56 -0.86 -4.57
CA GLY A 223 -4.37 -2.00 -3.66
C GLY A 223 -5.48 -2.16 -2.61
N LYS A 224 -6.13 -1.08 -2.19
CA LYS A 224 -7.19 -1.10 -1.15
C LYS A 224 -8.58 -1.31 -1.72
N TRP A 225 -8.87 -0.78 -2.92
CA TRP A 225 -10.21 -0.71 -3.46
C TRP A 225 -10.50 -1.69 -4.61
N VAL A 226 -9.48 -2.33 -5.19
CA VAL A 226 -9.65 -3.19 -6.38
C VAL A 226 -10.58 -4.39 -6.11
N VAL A 227 -10.51 -5.01 -4.94
CA VAL A 227 -11.37 -6.17 -4.62
C VAL A 227 -12.80 -5.72 -4.48
N THR A 228 -13.07 -4.67 -3.69
CA THR A 228 -14.42 -4.08 -3.56
C THR A 228 -14.98 -3.65 -4.92
N PHE A 229 -14.15 -3.02 -5.77
CA PHE A 229 -14.54 -2.62 -7.11
C PHE A 229 -14.99 -3.82 -7.96
N MET A 230 -14.21 -4.90 -7.97
CA MET A 230 -14.50 -6.07 -8.79
C MET A 230 -15.67 -6.90 -8.28
N GLU A 231 -15.94 -6.88 -6.98
CA GLU A 231 -17.07 -7.57 -6.37
C GLU A 231 -18.41 -6.82 -6.50
N ARG A 232 -18.38 -5.50 -6.77
CA ARG A 232 -19.58 -4.67 -6.78
C ARG A 232 -19.97 -4.11 -8.14
N ASP A 233 -19.04 -4.02 -9.08
CA ASP A 233 -19.31 -3.40 -10.36
C ASP A 233 -20.15 -4.32 -11.24
N ALA A 234 -21.38 -3.88 -11.53
CA ALA A 234 -22.37 -4.67 -12.25
C ALA A 234 -21.90 -5.12 -13.66
N SER A 235 -21.13 -4.27 -14.36
CA SER A 235 -20.61 -4.59 -15.70
C SER A 235 -19.53 -5.68 -15.64
N ILE A 236 -18.69 -5.64 -14.62
CA ILE A 236 -17.65 -6.65 -14.38
C ILE A 236 -18.32 -7.98 -14.02
N LEU A 237 -19.30 -7.96 -13.12
CA LEU A 237 -20.05 -9.15 -12.71
C LEU A 237 -20.80 -9.77 -13.86
N ALA A 238 -21.47 -8.97 -14.68
CA ALA A 238 -22.15 -9.44 -15.89
C ALA A 238 -21.18 -10.13 -16.87
N SER A 239 -19.98 -9.59 -17.03
CA SER A 239 -18.94 -10.21 -17.87
C SER A 239 -18.39 -11.53 -17.32
N GLN A 240 -18.64 -11.83 -16.04
CA GLN A 240 -18.32 -13.12 -15.39
C GLN A 240 -19.51 -14.10 -15.42
N GLY A 241 -20.58 -13.77 -16.12
CA GLY A 241 -21.75 -14.63 -16.27
C GLY A 241 -22.84 -14.41 -15.20
N VAL A 242 -22.69 -13.40 -14.32
CA VAL A 242 -23.74 -13.04 -13.36
C VAL A 242 -24.88 -12.36 -14.12
N THR A 243 -26.09 -12.93 -14.04
CA THR A 243 -27.26 -12.42 -14.77
C THR A 243 -27.83 -11.15 -14.11
N ALA A 244 -28.64 -10.39 -14.87
CA ALA A 244 -29.35 -9.23 -14.32
C ALA A 244 -30.32 -9.65 -13.19
N ALA A 245 -30.85 -10.86 -13.25
CA ALA A 245 -31.69 -11.42 -12.17
C ALA A 245 -30.88 -11.67 -10.90
N ASP A 246 -29.66 -12.23 -11.04
CA ASP A 246 -28.76 -12.47 -9.91
C ASP A 246 -28.29 -11.14 -9.29
N LEU A 247 -27.94 -10.13 -10.09
CA LEU A 247 -27.57 -8.80 -9.62
C LEU A 247 -28.70 -8.17 -8.82
N LYS A 248 -29.95 -8.30 -9.31
CA LYS A 248 -31.15 -7.82 -8.60
C LYS A 248 -31.40 -8.62 -7.33
N ALA A 249 -31.15 -9.93 -7.33
CA ALA A 249 -31.24 -10.76 -6.14
C ALA A 249 -30.19 -10.35 -5.10
N MET A 250 -28.93 -10.18 -5.51
CA MET A 250 -27.83 -9.73 -4.64
C MET A 250 -28.13 -8.38 -3.97
N SER A 251 -28.70 -7.42 -4.73
CA SER A 251 -29.04 -6.09 -4.19
C SER A 251 -30.15 -6.11 -3.14
N ARG A 252 -30.88 -7.20 -3.02
CA ARG A 252 -31.98 -7.42 -2.04
C ARG A 252 -31.59 -8.34 -0.89
N MET A 253 -30.42 -8.96 -0.95
CA MET A 253 -29.93 -9.85 0.10
C MET A 253 -29.69 -9.05 1.39
N SER A 254 -30.04 -9.67 2.52
CA SER A 254 -29.56 -9.16 3.81
C SER A 254 -28.02 -9.30 3.88
N PRO A 255 -27.35 -8.53 4.74
CA PRO A 255 -25.89 -8.65 4.93
C PRO A 255 -25.43 -10.09 5.17
N ASP A 256 -26.16 -10.85 6.02
CA ASP A 256 -25.84 -12.26 6.30
C ASP A 256 -26.04 -13.17 5.11
N ALA A 257 -27.06 -12.92 4.29
CA ALA A 257 -27.30 -13.70 3.07
C ALA A 257 -26.24 -13.42 2.01
N LEU A 258 -25.84 -12.16 1.87
CA LEU A 258 -24.78 -11.74 0.95
C LEU A 258 -23.42 -12.32 1.36
N ASN A 259 -23.12 -12.35 2.66
CA ASN A 259 -21.92 -13.00 3.17
C ASN A 259 -21.90 -14.49 2.84
N ARG A 260 -22.98 -15.21 3.15
CA ARG A 260 -23.11 -16.63 2.81
C ARG A 260 -22.96 -16.90 1.30
N PHE A 261 -23.45 -16.00 0.46
CA PHE A 261 -23.26 -16.09 -0.99
C PHE A 261 -21.77 -16.05 -1.35
N PHE A 262 -21.00 -15.11 -0.82
CA PHE A 262 -19.56 -15.01 -1.12
C PHE A 262 -18.70 -16.09 -0.45
N GLU A 263 -19.18 -16.71 0.64
CA GLU A 263 -18.43 -17.72 1.40
C GLU A 263 -18.77 -19.17 1.01
N ALA A 264 -20.02 -19.43 0.61
CA ALA A 264 -20.51 -20.78 0.41
C ALA A 264 -21.08 -21.06 -1.01
N ASP A 265 -21.57 -20.04 -1.72
CA ASP A 265 -22.08 -20.24 -3.09
C ASP A 265 -20.94 -20.30 -4.11
N PRO A 266 -20.92 -21.28 -5.03
CA PRO A 266 -19.86 -21.41 -6.02
C PRO A 266 -19.63 -20.16 -6.88
N VAL A 267 -20.70 -19.41 -7.21
CA VAL A 267 -20.62 -18.18 -8.01
C VAL A 267 -19.97 -17.06 -7.18
N GLY A 268 -20.44 -16.85 -5.94
CA GLY A 268 -19.88 -15.85 -5.03
C GLY A 268 -18.40 -16.11 -4.72
N ILE A 269 -18.06 -17.36 -4.42
CA ILE A 269 -16.67 -17.82 -4.22
C ILE A 269 -15.83 -17.55 -5.48
N GLY A 270 -16.38 -17.78 -6.67
CA GLY A 270 -15.73 -17.51 -7.94
C GLY A 270 -15.40 -16.02 -8.12
N ILE A 271 -16.36 -15.15 -7.85
CA ILE A 271 -16.22 -13.68 -7.93
C ILE A 271 -15.14 -13.19 -6.95
N ALA A 272 -15.25 -13.53 -5.67
CA ALA A 272 -14.28 -13.14 -4.66
C ALA A 272 -12.87 -13.64 -4.98
N GLY A 273 -12.75 -14.89 -5.40
CA GLY A 273 -11.49 -15.48 -5.80
C GLY A 273 -10.88 -14.80 -7.04
N TYR A 274 -11.72 -14.39 -8.00
CA TYR A 274 -11.26 -13.64 -9.17
C TYR A 274 -10.71 -12.26 -8.77
N ALA A 275 -11.39 -11.54 -7.87
CA ALA A 275 -10.98 -10.24 -7.37
C ALA A 275 -9.67 -10.31 -6.57
N LEU A 276 -9.57 -11.25 -5.62
CA LEU A 276 -8.36 -11.45 -4.79
C LEU A 276 -7.15 -11.85 -5.63
N ARG A 277 -7.33 -12.74 -6.62
CA ARG A 277 -6.25 -13.09 -7.57
C ARG A 277 -5.82 -11.89 -8.40
N THR A 278 -6.74 -11.00 -8.77
CA THR A 278 -6.40 -9.77 -9.50
C THR A 278 -5.55 -8.84 -8.64
N LEU A 279 -5.85 -8.70 -7.35
CA LEU A 279 -5.01 -7.94 -6.40
C LEU A 279 -3.61 -8.56 -6.28
N SER A 280 -3.50 -9.89 -6.16
CA SER A 280 -2.21 -10.58 -6.15
C SER A 280 -1.42 -10.37 -7.44
N LEU A 281 -2.08 -10.46 -8.61
CA LEU A 281 -1.43 -10.23 -9.90
C LEU A 281 -0.98 -8.79 -10.07
N PHE A 282 -1.75 -7.80 -9.59
CA PHE A 282 -1.35 -6.40 -9.54
C PHE A 282 -0.07 -6.23 -8.71
N ALA A 283 -0.02 -6.79 -7.49
CA ALA A 283 1.14 -6.73 -6.61
C ALA A 283 2.36 -7.45 -7.21
N MET A 284 2.15 -8.59 -7.85
CA MET A 284 3.21 -9.33 -8.55
C MET A 284 3.75 -8.52 -9.74
N ALA A 285 2.88 -7.89 -10.53
CA ALA A 285 3.29 -7.06 -11.65
C ALA A 285 4.09 -5.84 -11.18
N LEU A 286 3.72 -5.24 -10.06
CA LEU A 286 4.47 -4.15 -9.43
C LEU A 286 5.88 -4.61 -9.03
N LEU A 287 6.00 -5.80 -8.42
CA LEU A 287 7.29 -6.40 -8.08
C LEU A 287 8.14 -6.66 -9.34
N VAL A 288 7.56 -7.26 -10.36
CA VAL A 288 8.25 -7.51 -11.64
C VAL A 288 8.69 -6.20 -12.29
N GLY A 289 7.84 -5.17 -12.28
CA GLY A 289 8.19 -3.82 -12.74
C GLY A 289 9.41 -3.23 -12.02
N ARG A 290 9.51 -3.42 -10.69
CA ARG A 290 10.70 -3.01 -9.90
C ARG A 290 11.96 -3.77 -10.33
N LEU A 291 11.87 -5.07 -10.53
CA LEU A 291 13.00 -5.88 -10.99
C LEU A 291 13.47 -5.47 -12.39
N VAL A 292 12.53 -5.32 -13.33
CA VAL A 292 12.83 -4.87 -14.70
C VAL A 292 13.45 -3.48 -14.69
N SER A 293 12.94 -2.55 -13.88
CA SER A 293 13.50 -1.20 -13.78
C SER A 293 14.93 -1.20 -13.23
N SER A 294 15.24 -2.08 -12.28
CA SER A 294 16.59 -2.23 -11.76
C SER A 294 17.57 -2.69 -12.85
N LEU A 295 17.14 -3.59 -13.75
CA LEU A 295 17.94 -4.02 -14.91
C LEU A 295 18.10 -2.88 -15.93
N LEU A 296 17.04 -2.15 -16.25
CA LEU A 296 17.07 -1.03 -17.18
C LEU A 296 18.02 0.08 -16.71
N LEU A 297 18.01 0.41 -15.43
CA LEU A 297 18.87 1.43 -14.85
C LEU A 297 20.30 0.95 -14.68
N GLY A 298 20.50 -0.27 -14.15
CA GLY A 298 21.80 -0.81 -13.79
C GLY A 298 22.60 -1.30 -15.00
N VAL A 299 21.98 -2.04 -15.91
CA VAL A 299 22.64 -2.67 -17.06
C VAL A 299 22.55 -1.81 -18.31
N LEU A 300 21.32 -1.39 -18.67
CA LEU A 300 21.07 -0.62 -19.90
C LEU A 300 21.27 0.88 -19.73
N ARG A 301 21.51 1.36 -18.51
CA ARG A 301 21.75 2.77 -18.17
C ARG A 301 20.70 3.72 -18.74
N VAL A 302 19.43 3.30 -18.74
CA VAL A 302 18.31 4.13 -19.18
C VAL A 302 18.21 5.37 -18.29
N ASN A 303 17.89 6.51 -18.89
CA ASN A 303 17.70 7.75 -18.13
C ASN A 303 16.57 7.61 -17.12
N SER A 304 16.85 7.90 -15.84
CA SER A 304 15.91 7.73 -14.72
C SER A 304 14.64 8.57 -14.87
N PHE A 305 14.75 9.80 -15.38
CA PHE A 305 13.59 10.69 -15.61
C PHE A 305 12.68 10.14 -16.73
N LEU A 306 13.28 9.59 -17.78
CA LEU A 306 12.54 8.94 -18.87
C LEU A 306 11.81 7.70 -18.35
N LEU A 307 12.47 6.89 -17.51
CA LEU A 307 11.91 5.65 -16.98
C LEU A 307 10.68 5.92 -16.10
N ILE A 308 10.74 6.88 -15.16
CA ILE A 308 9.59 7.21 -14.31
C ILE A 308 8.46 7.85 -15.12
N THR A 309 8.78 8.65 -16.16
CA THR A 309 7.77 9.23 -17.04
C THR A 309 7.06 8.16 -17.88
N ALA A 310 7.82 7.21 -18.45
CA ALA A 310 7.26 6.07 -19.21
C ALA A 310 6.41 5.16 -18.31
N GLY A 311 6.88 4.86 -17.10
CA GLY A 311 6.11 4.13 -16.09
C GLY A 311 4.80 4.82 -15.73
N SER A 312 4.83 6.15 -15.53
CA SER A 312 3.63 6.96 -15.25
C SER A 312 2.65 6.97 -16.43
N LEU A 313 3.15 7.06 -17.65
CA LEU A 313 2.32 6.98 -18.87
C LEU A 313 1.63 5.63 -18.97
N LEU A 314 2.40 4.54 -18.84
CA LEU A 314 1.84 3.18 -18.85
C LEU A 314 0.79 3.00 -17.74
N THR A 315 1.08 3.44 -16.51
CA THR A 315 0.14 3.41 -15.39
C THR A 315 -1.15 4.14 -15.71
N THR A 316 -1.05 5.40 -16.18
CA THR A 316 -2.22 6.25 -16.45
C THR A 316 -3.10 5.66 -17.55
N VAL A 317 -2.50 5.24 -18.67
CA VAL A 317 -3.25 4.62 -19.78
C VAL A 317 -3.89 3.31 -19.34
N SER A 318 -3.17 2.48 -18.60
CA SER A 318 -3.67 1.18 -18.13
C SER A 318 -4.80 1.33 -17.11
N LEU A 319 -4.72 2.30 -16.18
CA LEU A 319 -5.81 2.60 -15.25
C LEU A 319 -7.03 3.16 -15.98
N LEU A 320 -6.83 4.03 -16.97
CA LEU A 320 -7.93 4.55 -17.78
C LEU A 320 -8.66 3.39 -18.49
N ILE A 321 -7.93 2.48 -19.12
CA ILE A 321 -8.50 1.30 -19.75
C ILE A 321 -9.24 0.43 -18.72
N ALA A 322 -8.60 0.14 -17.58
CA ALA A 322 -9.20 -0.70 -16.54
C ALA A 322 -10.50 -0.12 -15.98
N LEU A 323 -10.56 1.18 -15.71
CA LEU A 323 -11.70 1.81 -15.06
C LEU A 323 -12.82 2.23 -16.05
N THR A 324 -12.56 2.21 -17.37
CA THR A 324 -13.59 2.44 -18.40
C THR A 324 -14.11 1.12 -19.02
N ALA A 325 -13.36 0.01 -18.89
CA ALA A 325 -13.77 -1.27 -19.44
C ALA A 325 -14.93 -1.90 -18.66
N SER A 326 -15.76 -2.67 -19.39
CA SER A 326 -16.86 -3.47 -18.82
C SER A 326 -16.48 -4.95 -18.68
N ALA A 327 -15.53 -5.45 -19.50
CA ALA A 327 -15.10 -6.84 -19.48
C ALA A 327 -14.08 -7.09 -18.34
N SER A 328 -14.37 -8.05 -17.46
CA SER A 328 -13.52 -8.41 -16.31
C SER A 328 -12.08 -8.75 -16.70
N GLY A 329 -11.86 -9.38 -17.85
CA GLY A 329 -10.54 -9.68 -18.37
C GLY A 329 -9.75 -8.43 -18.74
N THR A 330 -10.38 -7.45 -19.39
CA THR A 330 -9.76 -6.16 -19.74
C THR A 330 -9.42 -5.35 -18.50
N VAL A 331 -10.34 -5.32 -17.51
CA VAL A 331 -10.10 -4.68 -16.20
C VAL A 331 -8.87 -5.30 -15.54
N ARG A 332 -8.82 -6.63 -15.44
CA ARG A 332 -7.68 -7.36 -14.85
C ARG A 332 -6.36 -7.04 -15.56
N LEU A 333 -6.34 -7.13 -16.89
CA LEU A 333 -5.12 -6.85 -17.67
C LEU A 333 -4.67 -5.40 -17.51
N GLY A 334 -5.60 -4.45 -17.51
CA GLY A 334 -5.29 -3.05 -17.25
C GLY A 334 -4.71 -2.81 -15.87
N LEU A 335 -5.26 -3.46 -14.83
CA LEU A 335 -4.71 -3.37 -13.46
C LEU A 335 -3.31 -3.99 -13.35
N ILE A 336 -3.07 -5.15 -13.99
CA ILE A 336 -1.75 -5.79 -14.05
C ILE A 336 -0.74 -4.85 -14.74
N ALA A 337 -1.10 -4.29 -15.90
CA ALA A 337 -0.24 -3.37 -16.64
C ALA A 337 0.03 -2.07 -15.84
N ALA A 338 -0.98 -1.57 -15.11
CA ALA A 338 -0.80 -0.44 -14.21
C ALA A 338 0.19 -0.75 -13.09
N GLY A 339 0.08 -1.93 -12.45
CA GLY A 339 1.03 -2.37 -11.42
C GLY A 339 2.46 -2.44 -11.96
N PHE A 340 2.66 -3.01 -13.16
CA PHE A 340 3.96 -3.05 -13.81
C PHE A 340 4.53 -1.65 -14.07
N GLY A 341 3.72 -0.72 -14.59
CA GLY A 341 4.11 0.68 -14.82
C GLY A 341 4.45 1.44 -13.54
N MET A 342 3.79 1.11 -12.43
CA MET A 342 4.05 1.66 -11.09
C MET A 342 5.39 1.21 -10.51
N GLY A 343 5.87 0.01 -10.87
CA GLY A 343 7.06 -0.62 -10.30
C GLY A 343 8.31 0.27 -10.23
N PRO A 344 8.75 0.92 -11.32
CA PRO A 344 9.95 1.76 -11.34
C PRO A 344 9.83 3.06 -10.55
N ILE A 345 8.62 3.57 -10.30
CA ILE A 345 8.42 4.98 -9.92
C ILE A 345 8.99 5.28 -8.53
N PHE A 346 8.60 4.52 -7.50
CA PHE A 346 9.04 4.77 -6.12
C PHE A 346 10.56 4.67 -5.95
N PRO A 347 11.22 3.53 -6.25
CA PRO A 347 12.64 3.37 -6.00
C PRO A 347 13.49 4.36 -6.81
N THR A 348 13.10 4.62 -8.06
CA THR A 348 13.83 5.56 -8.93
C THR A 348 13.67 7.00 -8.44
N SER A 349 12.48 7.41 -7.99
CA SER A 349 12.25 8.76 -7.46
C SER A 349 13.03 9.01 -6.18
N VAL A 350 13.09 8.04 -5.27
CA VAL A 350 13.90 8.12 -4.05
C VAL A 350 15.40 8.21 -4.40
N GLY A 351 15.86 7.40 -5.38
CA GLY A 351 17.22 7.48 -5.89
C GLY A 351 17.55 8.85 -6.51
N LEU A 352 16.66 9.41 -7.33
CA LEU A 352 16.83 10.73 -7.92
C LEU A 352 16.93 11.84 -6.86
N ALA A 353 16.13 11.78 -5.79
CA ALA A 353 16.20 12.75 -4.69
C ALA A 353 17.60 12.80 -4.06
N SER A 354 18.25 11.64 -3.90
CA SER A 354 19.63 11.54 -3.37
C SER A 354 20.67 12.11 -4.32
N VAL A 355 20.54 11.83 -5.62
CA VAL A 355 21.47 12.31 -6.66
C VAL A 355 21.35 13.81 -6.87
N MET A 356 20.13 14.36 -6.80
CA MET A 356 19.90 15.81 -6.91
C MET A 356 20.47 16.60 -5.75
N ASN A 357 20.64 15.98 -4.59
CA ASN A 357 21.08 16.64 -3.36
C ASN A 357 22.17 15.81 -2.64
N PRO A 358 23.36 15.63 -3.25
CA PRO A 358 24.36 14.68 -2.75
C PRO A 358 24.92 15.02 -1.36
N ARG A 359 24.93 16.32 -0.97
CA ARG A 359 25.44 16.75 0.34
C ARG A 359 24.53 16.33 1.49
N ILE A 360 23.21 16.24 1.24
CA ILE A 360 22.17 15.86 2.19
C ILE A 360 21.27 14.75 1.65
N ALA A 361 21.90 13.78 0.97
CA ALA A 361 21.19 12.72 0.26
C ALA A 361 20.20 11.94 1.13
N GLY A 362 20.58 11.60 2.36
CA GLY A 362 19.70 10.90 3.31
C GLY A 362 18.48 11.73 3.69
N THR A 363 18.67 13.01 3.94
CA THR A 363 17.59 13.96 4.25
C THR A 363 16.66 14.12 3.05
N ALA A 364 17.20 14.28 1.83
CA ALA A 364 16.42 14.39 0.61
C ALA A 364 15.56 13.14 0.35
N MET A 365 16.13 11.94 0.54
CA MET A 365 15.38 10.68 0.44
C MET A 365 14.25 10.61 1.46
N SER A 366 14.52 10.93 2.71
CA SER A 366 13.53 10.90 3.78
C SER A 366 12.37 11.86 3.54
N TRP A 367 12.66 13.09 3.08
CA TRP A 367 11.62 14.08 2.82
C TRP A 367 10.79 13.75 1.58
N VAL A 368 11.40 13.27 0.49
CA VAL A 368 10.63 12.87 -0.70
C VAL A 368 9.71 11.70 -0.39
N MET A 369 10.16 10.73 0.43
CA MET A 369 9.32 9.64 0.91
C MET A 369 8.21 10.13 1.83
N GLY A 370 8.52 11.02 2.79
CA GLY A 370 7.53 11.59 3.71
C GLY A 370 6.38 12.31 2.97
N VAL A 371 6.73 13.14 1.98
CA VAL A 371 5.72 13.77 1.11
C VAL A 371 4.95 12.71 0.31
N GLY A 372 5.64 11.70 -0.21
CA GLY A 372 5.00 10.58 -0.90
C GLY A 372 3.94 9.89 -0.04
N PHE A 373 4.30 9.50 1.18
CA PHE A 373 3.38 8.84 2.11
C PHE A 373 2.24 9.75 2.60
N ALA A 374 2.40 11.08 2.58
CA ALA A 374 1.29 12.00 2.85
C ALA A 374 0.15 11.85 1.82
N GLY A 375 0.41 11.31 0.62
CA GLY A 375 -0.61 10.95 -0.37
C GLY A 375 -1.64 9.94 0.15
N LEU A 376 -1.27 9.10 1.12
CA LEU A 376 -2.17 8.15 1.79
C LEU A 376 -3.30 8.84 2.57
N LEU A 377 -3.06 10.05 3.06
CA LEU A 377 -4.06 10.83 3.80
C LEU A 377 -5.17 11.37 2.88
N VAL A 378 -4.92 11.44 1.58
CA VAL A 378 -5.81 12.12 0.64
C VAL A 378 -6.46 11.16 -0.35
N ILE A 379 -5.68 10.41 -1.13
CA ILE A 379 -6.20 9.71 -2.31
C ILE A 379 -7.01 8.45 -1.94
N PRO A 380 -6.54 7.52 -1.08
CA PRO A 380 -7.33 6.35 -0.73
C PRO A 380 -8.64 6.69 0.01
N PRO A 381 -8.67 7.64 0.98
CA PRO A 381 -9.93 8.09 1.58
C PRO A 381 -10.87 8.77 0.57
N ALA A 382 -10.35 9.58 -0.35
CA ALA A 382 -11.14 10.26 -1.37
C ALA A 382 -11.94 9.29 -2.23
N VAL A 383 -11.41 8.11 -2.55
CA VAL A 383 -12.16 7.06 -3.27
C VAL A 383 -13.45 6.72 -2.54
N GLY A 384 -13.39 6.48 -1.22
CA GLY A 384 -14.56 6.16 -0.40
C GLY A 384 -15.56 7.30 -0.30
N TYR A 385 -15.08 8.53 -0.07
CA TYR A 385 -15.95 9.70 0.04
C TYR A 385 -16.65 10.03 -1.28
N VAL A 386 -15.91 9.98 -2.40
CA VAL A 386 -16.50 10.20 -3.74
C VAL A 386 -17.48 9.10 -4.08
N SER A 387 -17.14 7.83 -3.81
CA SER A 387 -18.06 6.69 -4.02
C SER A 387 -19.37 6.90 -3.26
N SER A 388 -19.32 7.22 -1.96
CA SER A 388 -20.49 7.47 -1.15
C SER A 388 -21.34 8.65 -1.65
N ALA A 389 -20.70 9.72 -2.11
CA ALA A 389 -21.39 10.90 -2.61
C ALA A 389 -22.18 10.66 -3.91
N VAL A 390 -21.81 9.64 -4.68
CA VAL A 390 -22.46 9.28 -5.96
C VAL A 390 -23.25 7.96 -5.88
N GLY A 391 -23.80 7.64 -4.71
CA GLY A 391 -24.68 6.48 -4.52
C GLY A 391 -23.95 5.14 -4.43
N GLY A 392 -22.69 5.09 -3.98
CA GLY A 392 -21.94 3.86 -3.71
C GLY A 392 -21.23 3.27 -4.94
N SER A 393 -20.97 4.08 -5.97
CA SER A 393 -20.21 3.64 -7.14
C SER A 393 -18.70 3.69 -6.88
N VAL A 394 -18.11 2.55 -6.53
CA VAL A 394 -16.65 2.42 -6.33
C VAL A 394 -15.88 2.76 -7.62
N ARG A 395 -16.43 2.44 -8.80
CA ARG A 395 -15.85 2.84 -10.10
C ARG A 395 -15.70 4.36 -10.19
N THR A 396 -16.73 5.12 -9.81
CA THR A 396 -16.67 6.59 -9.80
C THR A 396 -15.69 7.10 -8.74
N GLY A 397 -15.66 6.48 -7.56
CA GLY A 397 -14.67 6.78 -6.53
C GLY A 397 -13.24 6.62 -7.05
N LEU A 398 -12.97 5.56 -7.80
CA LEU A 398 -11.65 5.29 -8.39
C LEU A 398 -11.25 6.30 -9.50
N MET A 399 -12.14 7.16 -9.97
CA MET A 399 -11.74 8.28 -10.84
C MET A 399 -10.75 9.23 -10.14
N ALA A 400 -10.79 9.32 -8.80
CA ALA A 400 -9.77 10.06 -8.05
C ALA A 400 -8.35 9.51 -8.29
N VAL A 401 -8.22 8.19 -8.51
CA VAL A 401 -6.93 7.54 -8.83
C VAL A 401 -6.48 7.91 -10.25
N ILE A 402 -7.41 8.04 -11.21
CA ILE A 402 -7.07 8.53 -12.56
C ILE A 402 -6.56 9.97 -12.48
N VAL A 403 -7.26 10.83 -11.75
CA VAL A 403 -6.81 12.23 -11.55
C VAL A 403 -5.40 12.27 -10.97
N ALA A 404 -5.14 11.46 -9.94
CA ALA A 404 -3.81 11.36 -9.33
C ALA A 404 -2.76 10.83 -10.32
N SER A 405 -3.09 9.81 -11.12
CA SER A 405 -2.15 9.24 -12.11
C SER A 405 -1.85 10.19 -13.25
N VAL A 406 -2.84 10.97 -13.72
CA VAL A 406 -2.65 12.04 -14.72
C VAL A 406 -1.76 13.14 -14.15
N ALA A 407 -2.03 13.59 -12.90
CA ALA A 407 -1.20 14.59 -12.23
C ALA A 407 0.25 14.10 -12.09
N MET A 408 0.44 12.84 -11.64
CA MET A 408 1.75 12.18 -11.56
C MET A 408 2.48 12.20 -12.92
N LEU A 409 1.79 11.82 -13.99
CA LEU A 409 2.37 11.81 -15.36
C LEU A 409 2.80 13.20 -15.77
N LEU A 410 1.96 14.23 -15.57
CA LEU A 410 2.27 15.61 -15.91
C LEU A 410 3.48 16.13 -15.11
N LEU A 411 3.55 15.83 -13.80
CA LEU A 411 4.66 16.24 -12.95
C LEU A 411 5.97 15.58 -13.39
N HIS A 412 5.97 14.27 -13.73
CA HIS A 412 7.15 13.58 -14.25
C HIS A 412 7.54 14.08 -15.65
N ALA A 413 6.59 14.37 -16.53
CA ALA A 413 6.88 14.94 -17.85
C ALA A 413 7.51 16.34 -17.72
N LEU A 414 6.98 17.20 -16.87
CA LEU A 414 7.56 18.51 -16.58
C LEU A 414 8.98 18.39 -16.01
N LEU A 415 9.19 17.44 -15.10
CA LEU A 415 10.51 17.17 -14.52
C LEU A 415 11.50 16.71 -15.60
N LEU A 416 11.10 15.80 -16.48
CA LEU A 416 11.93 15.32 -17.61
C LEU A 416 12.32 16.46 -18.55
N LEU A 417 11.37 17.31 -18.96
CA LEU A 417 11.62 18.46 -19.84
C LEU A 417 12.56 19.46 -19.19
N ARG A 418 12.38 19.76 -17.91
CA ARG A 418 13.24 20.66 -17.14
C ARG A 418 14.68 20.17 -17.06
N GLU A 419 14.88 18.90 -16.76
CA GLU A 419 16.22 18.34 -16.63
C GLU A 419 16.92 18.18 -17.98
N ARG A 420 16.18 17.89 -19.06
CA ARG A 420 16.74 17.95 -20.44
C ARG A 420 17.16 19.37 -20.83
N GLY A 421 16.38 20.40 -20.47
CA GLY A 421 16.73 21.79 -20.74
C GLY A 421 18.02 22.22 -20.02
N LYS A 422 18.25 21.76 -18.79
CA LYS A 422 19.50 22.03 -18.06
C LYS A 422 20.72 21.32 -18.67
N ALA A 423 20.55 20.15 -19.27
CA ALA A 423 21.63 19.41 -19.91
C ALA A 423 22.00 19.97 -21.30
N ALA A 424 21.12 20.74 -21.89
CA ALA A 424 21.32 21.39 -23.21
C ALA A 424 21.84 22.83 -23.10
N ALA A 425 21.75 23.47 -21.94
CA ALA A 425 22.26 24.80 -21.61
C ALA A 425 23.65 24.69 -20.95
#